data_6c2c95a003e90b03017ec05875c79f0d
#
_entry.id   6c2c95a003e90b03017ec05875c79f0d
#
_cell.length_a   1.000
_cell.length_b   1.000
_cell.length_c   1.000
_cell.angle_alpha   90.00
_cell.angle_beta   90.00
_cell.angle_gamma   90.00
#
_symmetry.space_group_name_H-M   'P 1'
#
loop_
_entity.id
_entity.type
_entity.pdbx_description
1 polymer ?
#
loop_
_entity_poly.entity_id
_entity_poly.type
_entity_poly.pdbx_seq_one_letter_code
_entity_poly.pdbx_strand_id
1 'polypeptide(L)'
;MLMNEQAYKEIEAIVGPENITADPQICDTYAQFNFHRPDPEIWWCRPDAIVMPATTEEVSAFVKVCNKYQIKYKAHSTGYGAHNGATSPDMVLVDLRRMNHIVEIDEKNMVAVVEPYAVGSAIQSECWKRGLNVCITTAGPQSSVLASIAAHLGGSCASVSMGYNGRNMMACEWVAPNGDIIKIGSNDSDAGWFSADGPGPSAKAFIRGFNGYDGALGIFTKAAVKLYHWAGPEDYTIANDGNLYEADVQVPENMHFYTLITKDWETTCNAFYKIAECEICYYMNKFSIGITGRGYMPEFFEKAVKYPHLREALKMGRHRTVMVVIGNSERDLAYKVDCLKKIAEEENGILIGGHADSPYAKVHLCSLCRADGYASLFNGPGSFHVAMGADEALDVVFKQAQYAQEIKETMIANGETIDDLGDGAYVAICGQQPIGHNEAVMMIDMDDEASAGAMMKFSIETAKVLYDKALGGIGFAAFGGPDQIMMFNDKVYKYYTHIQRIKQAVDPDNLGAMTFV
;
A
#
# COMPACT_ATOMS: atom_id res chain seq x y z
N MET A 1 -2.84 -34.05 0.19
CA MET A 1 -2.15 -33.42 1.33
C MET A 1 -0.71 -33.89 1.28
N LEU A 2 0.20 -32.97 1.12
CA LEU A 2 1.65 -33.24 1.11
C LEU A 2 2.21 -33.21 2.54
N MET A 3 1.53 -32.48 3.43
CA MET A 3 1.92 -32.38 4.83
C MET A 3 1.81 -33.72 5.56
N ASN A 4 2.80 -34.01 6.39
CA ASN A 4 2.82 -35.21 7.24
C ASN A 4 1.60 -35.23 8.18
N GLU A 5 0.89 -36.39 8.27
CA GLU A 5 -0.30 -36.54 9.12
C GLU A 5 -0.01 -36.25 10.61
N GLN A 6 1.17 -36.62 11.10
CA GLN A 6 1.55 -36.33 12.48
C GLN A 6 1.74 -34.82 12.72
N ALA A 7 2.32 -34.12 11.76
CA ALA A 7 2.46 -32.67 11.83
C ALA A 7 1.08 -31.98 11.84
N TYR A 8 0.15 -32.45 10.99
CA TYR A 8 -1.21 -31.94 10.98
C TYR A 8 -1.89 -32.06 12.35
N LYS A 9 -1.79 -33.23 12.99
CA LYS A 9 -2.35 -33.48 14.32
C LYS A 9 -1.69 -32.63 15.42
N GLU A 10 -0.38 -32.40 15.34
CA GLU A 10 0.30 -31.53 16.29
C GLU A 10 -0.13 -30.06 16.11
N ILE A 11 -0.32 -29.58 14.88
CA ILE A 11 -0.84 -28.24 14.62
C ILE A 11 -2.31 -28.12 15.05
N GLU A 12 -3.14 -29.14 14.74
CA GLU A 12 -4.53 -29.19 15.17
C GLU A 12 -4.67 -29.11 16.70
N ALA A 13 -3.77 -29.78 17.43
CA ALA A 13 -3.74 -29.69 18.89
C ALA A 13 -3.36 -28.31 19.44
N ILE A 14 -2.66 -27.49 18.66
CA ILE A 14 -2.29 -26.11 19.02
C ILE A 14 -3.46 -25.16 18.79
N VAL A 15 -4.06 -25.18 17.59
CA VAL A 15 -5.02 -24.15 17.17
C VAL A 15 -6.48 -24.57 17.33
N GLY A 16 -6.75 -25.86 17.55
CA GLY A 16 -8.08 -26.50 17.54
C GLY A 16 -8.49 -26.97 16.14
N PRO A 17 -9.33 -28.05 16.08
CA PRO A 17 -9.70 -28.68 14.81
C PRO A 17 -10.50 -27.77 13.86
N GLU A 18 -11.18 -26.77 14.36
CA GLU A 18 -11.92 -25.78 13.57
C GLU A 18 -11.03 -24.71 12.94
N ASN A 19 -9.75 -24.63 13.34
CA ASN A 19 -8.81 -23.59 12.93
C ASN A 19 -7.64 -24.12 12.07
N ILE A 20 -7.78 -25.33 11.56
CA ILE A 20 -6.88 -25.90 10.56
C ILE A 20 -7.70 -26.67 9.52
N THR A 21 -7.33 -26.55 8.26
CA THR A 21 -7.95 -27.32 7.18
C THR A 21 -6.97 -27.64 6.07
N ALA A 22 -7.09 -28.82 5.49
CA ALA A 22 -6.44 -29.22 4.25
C ALA A 22 -7.51 -29.55 3.17
N ASP A 23 -8.74 -29.06 3.34
CA ASP A 23 -9.80 -29.20 2.34
C ASP A 23 -9.40 -28.48 1.05
N PRO A 24 -9.31 -29.20 -0.09
CA PRO A 24 -8.88 -28.60 -1.35
C PRO A 24 -9.74 -27.42 -1.79
N GLN A 25 -11.05 -27.44 -1.54
CA GLN A 25 -11.95 -26.35 -1.95
C GLN A 25 -11.69 -25.07 -1.15
N ILE A 26 -11.38 -25.21 0.15
CA ILE A 26 -11.01 -24.08 0.98
C ILE A 26 -9.61 -23.58 0.58
N CYS A 27 -8.64 -24.48 0.42
CA CYS A 27 -7.28 -24.12 0.02
C CYS A 27 -7.25 -23.41 -1.35
N ASP A 28 -8.13 -23.76 -2.30
CA ASP A 28 -8.25 -23.10 -3.58
C ASP A 28 -8.67 -21.61 -3.45
N THR A 29 -9.44 -21.26 -2.43
CA THR A 29 -9.81 -19.86 -2.21
C THR A 29 -8.64 -18.98 -1.81
N TYR A 30 -7.56 -19.54 -1.30
CA TYR A 30 -6.32 -18.86 -0.96
C TYR A 30 -5.27 -18.91 -2.09
N ALA A 31 -5.52 -19.64 -3.16
CA ALA A 31 -4.64 -19.69 -4.32
C ALA A 31 -4.84 -18.50 -5.28
N GLN A 32 -5.73 -17.56 -4.95
CA GLN A 32 -6.03 -16.40 -5.77
C GLN A 32 -5.01 -15.29 -5.60
N PHE A 33 -4.65 -14.68 -6.71
CA PHE A 33 -3.79 -13.51 -6.78
C PHE A 33 -4.62 -12.28 -7.18
N ASN A 34 -4.56 -11.21 -6.38
CA ASN A 34 -5.52 -10.13 -6.50
C ASN A 34 -5.28 -9.16 -7.66
N PHE A 35 -4.08 -9.11 -8.24
CA PHE A 35 -3.74 -8.04 -9.17
C PHE A 35 -3.61 -8.45 -10.62
N HIS A 36 -3.10 -9.60 -10.95
CA HIS A 36 -2.97 -10.11 -12.32
C HIS A 36 -2.54 -11.58 -12.29
N ARG A 37 -2.59 -12.24 -13.44
CA ARG A 37 -2.08 -13.57 -13.64
C ARG A 37 -0.64 -13.50 -14.17
N PRO A 38 0.39 -13.49 -13.32
CA PRO A 38 1.67 -13.97 -13.78
C PRO A 38 1.53 -15.46 -14.10
N ASP A 39 2.62 -16.13 -14.40
CA ASP A 39 2.62 -17.55 -14.70
C ASP A 39 1.80 -18.34 -13.65
N PRO A 40 0.69 -19.01 -14.04
CA PRO A 40 -0.12 -19.77 -13.10
C PRO A 40 0.64 -20.88 -12.39
N GLU A 41 1.72 -21.39 -12.96
CA GLU A 41 2.53 -22.45 -12.35
C GLU A 41 3.36 -21.93 -11.16
N ILE A 42 3.67 -20.63 -11.13
CA ILE A 42 4.52 -20.02 -10.09
C ILE A 42 3.68 -19.34 -8.99
N TRP A 43 2.59 -18.68 -9.37
CA TRP A 43 1.88 -17.75 -8.47
C TRP A 43 0.54 -18.26 -7.95
N TRP A 44 0.07 -19.40 -8.42
CA TRP A 44 -1.27 -19.92 -8.16
C TRP A 44 -1.20 -21.29 -7.51
N CYS A 45 -0.28 -21.44 -6.58
CA CYS A 45 -0.16 -22.68 -5.85
C CYS A 45 -1.27 -22.80 -4.81
N ARG A 46 -2.01 -23.91 -4.87
CA ARG A 46 -2.86 -24.30 -3.75
C ARG A 46 -1.97 -24.57 -2.56
N PRO A 47 -2.17 -23.89 -1.41
CA PRO A 47 -1.47 -24.26 -0.18
C PRO A 47 -1.88 -25.67 0.25
N ASP A 48 -1.00 -26.38 0.95
CA ASP A 48 -1.27 -27.71 1.46
C ASP A 48 -2.25 -27.71 2.64
N ALA A 49 -2.23 -26.64 3.43
CA ALA A 49 -3.20 -26.37 4.48
C ALA A 49 -3.30 -24.88 4.81
N ILE A 50 -4.40 -24.52 5.48
CA ILE A 50 -4.62 -23.21 6.09
C ILE A 50 -4.67 -23.40 7.60
N VAL A 51 -3.91 -22.57 8.35
CA VAL A 51 -3.87 -22.59 9.81
C VAL A 51 -4.23 -21.20 10.33
N MET A 52 -5.12 -21.12 11.31
CA MET A 52 -5.64 -19.88 11.88
C MET A 52 -5.30 -19.76 13.38
N PRO A 53 -4.10 -19.32 13.75
CA PRO A 53 -3.75 -19.06 15.14
C PRO A 53 -4.47 -17.82 15.69
N ALA A 54 -4.72 -17.78 17.01
CA ALA A 54 -5.34 -16.68 17.70
C ALA A 54 -4.36 -15.87 18.59
N THR A 55 -3.22 -16.45 18.93
CA THR A 55 -2.26 -15.83 19.87
C THR A 55 -0.83 -15.95 19.34
N THR A 56 0.04 -15.11 19.91
CA THR A 56 1.49 -15.17 19.61
C THR A 56 2.08 -16.52 19.98
N GLU A 57 1.61 -17.12 21.08
CA GLU A 57 2.04 -18.44 21.56
C GLU A 57 1.64 -19.55 20.60
N GLU A 58 0.43 -19.50 20.04
CA GLU A 58 -0.01 -20.44 19.00
C GLU A 58 0.84 -20.31 17.74
N VAL A 59 1.16 -19.09 17.31
CA VAL A 59 2.09 -18.83 16.18
C VAL A 59 3.46 -19.40 16.47
N SER A 60 4.01 -19.17 17.65
CA SER A 60 5.32 -19.71 18.09
C SER A 60 5.33 -21.24 18.06
N ALA A 61 4.30 -21.86 18.65
CA ALA A 61 4.16 -23.32 18.67
C ALA A 61 4.03 -23.90 17.25
N PHE A 62 3.24 -23.28 16.37
CA PHE A 62 3.11 -23.65 14.97
C PHE A 62 4.48 -23.61 14.25
N VAL A 63 5.23 -22.49 14.37
CA VAL A 63 6.56 -22.35 13.73
C VAL A 63 7.51 -23.45 14.21
N LYS A 64 7.49 -23.81 15.51
CA LYS A 64 8.30 -24.92 16.06
C LYS A 64 7.91 -26.29 15.45
N VAL A 65 6.63 -26.52 15.18
CA VAL A 65 6.18 -27.74 14.47
C VAL A 65 6.67 -27.70 13.02
N CYS A 66 6.60 -26.55 12.35
CA CYS A 66 7.14 -26.40 10.99
C CYS A 66 8.63 -26.72 10.92
N ASN A 67 9.42 -26.22 11.87
CA ASN A 67 10.86 -26.54 11.97
C ASN A 67 11.10 -28.04 12.19
N LYS A 68 10.33 -28.66 13.07
CA LYS A 68 10.44 -30.10 13.37
C LYS A 68 10.18 -30.99 12.14
N TYR A 69 9.23 -30.62 11.31
CA TYR A 69 8.78 -31.41 10.16
C TYR A 69 9.22 -30.85 8.81
N GLN A 70 10.05 -29.79 8.80
CA GLN A 70 10.55 -29.12 7.60
C GLN A 70 9.41 -28.66 6.68
N ILE A 71 8.39 -28.00 7.26
CA ILE A 71 7.20 -27.50 6.56
C ILE A 71 7.42 -26.04 6.21
N LYS A 72 7.26 -25.68 4.94
CA LYS A 72 7.25 -24.29 4.49
C LYS A 72 5.95 -23.61 4.91
N TYR A 73 6.06 -22.36 5.30
CA TYR A 73 4.91 -21.56 5.71
C TYR A 73 5.01 -20.12 5.23
N LYS A 74 3.84 -19.48 5.13
CA LYS A 74 3.75 -18.06 4.81
C LYS A 74 2.65 -17.40 5.64
N ALA A 75 2.95 -16.24 6.22
CA ALA A 75 1.95 -15.43 6.90
C ALA A 75 0.96 -14.81 5.90
N HIS A 76 -0.31 -14.82 6.26
CA HIS A 76 -1.40 -14.22 5.52
C HIS A 76 -2.26 -13.38 6.46
N SER A 77 -2.42 -12.09 6.17
CA SER A 77 -3.32 -11.21 6.91
C SER A 77 -4.60 -10.93 6.10
N THR A 78 -4.89 -9.69 5.76
CA THR A 78 -6.12 -9.34 5.02
C THR A 78 -6.12 -9.70 3.53
N GLY A 79 -5.05 -10.27 3.03
CA GLY A 79 -4.96 -10.71 1.64
C GLY A 79 -4.90 -9.58 0.61
N TYR A 80 -4.58 -8.35 1.03
CA TYR A 80 -4.62 -7.17 0.17
C TYR A 80 -3.33 -6.94 -0.62
N GLY A 81 -2.23 -7.55 -0.22
CA GLY A 81 -0.93 -7.44 -0.88
C GLY A 81 -0.85 -8.26 -2.17
N ALA A 82 0.07 -7.87 -3.04
CA ALA A 82 0.29 -8.51 -4.33
C ALA A 82 0.82 -9.96 -4.21
N HIS A 83 1.41 -10.33 -3.09
CA HIS A 83 2.12 -11.59 -2.91
C HIS A 83 1.59 -12.39 -1.70
N ASN A 84 0.29 -12.38 -1.49
CA ASN A 84 -0.34 -12.98 -0.32
C ASN A 84 -0.59 -14.50 -0.43
N GLY A 85 -0.51 -15.08 -1.62
CA GLY A 85 -0.73 -16.49 -1.86
C GLY A 85 0.48 -17.38 -1.54
N ALA A 86 0.26 -18.71 -1.58
CA ALA A 86 1.35 -19.68 -1.50
C ALA A 86 2.24 -19.61 -2.73
N THR A 87 3.56 -19.73 -2.55
CA THR A 87 4.56 -19.72 -3.62
C THR A 87 5.07 -21.12 -3.98
N SER A 88 4.59 -22.14 -3.28
CA SER A 88 4.81 -23.55 -3.61
C SER A 88 3.64 -24.42 -3.10
N PRO A 89 3.37 -25.57 -3.73
CA PRO A 89 2.26 -26.45 -3.35
C PRO A 89 2.47 -27.20 -2.02
N ASP A 90 3.67 -27.20 -1.48
CA ASP A 90 4.04 -27.83 -0.20
C ASP A 90 4.02 -26.84 0.97
N MET A 91 3.36 -25.70 0.82
CA MET A 91 3.35 -24.60 1.77
C MET A 91 2.06 -24.54 2.58
N VAL A 92 2.18 -24.21 3.86
CA VAL A 92 1.05 -23.89 4.74
C VAL A 92 0.88 -22.37 4.81
N LEU A 93 -0.35 -21.88 4.60
CA LEU A 93 -0.69 -20.49 4.86
C LEU A 93 -1.16 -20.32 6.31
N VAL A 94 -0.58 -19.31 6.97
CA VAL A 94 -0.93 -18.93 8.34
C VAL A 94 -1.85 -17.72 8.28
N ASP A 95 -3.15 -17.95 8.29
CA ASP A 95 -4.16 -16.90 8.25
C ASP A 95 -4.35 -16.30 9.65
N LEU A 96 -3.95 -15.05 9.80
CA LEU A 96 -3.93 -14.34 11.08
C LEU A 96 -5.26 -13.64 11.41
N ARG A 97 -6.38 -13.98 10.73
CA ARG A 97 -7.68 -13.31 10.90
C ARG A 97 -8.26 -13.35 12.31
N ARG A 98 -7.86 -14.31 13.13
CA ARG A 98 -8.27 -14.38 14.54
C ARG A 98 -7.52 -13.39 15.43
N MET A 99 -6.43 -12.80 14.94
CA MET A 99 -5.64 -11.76 15.60
C MET A 99 -6.01 -10.40 15.00
N ASN A 100 -7.16 -9.85 15.40
CA ASN A 100 -7.77 -8.68 14.76
C ASN A 100 -8.05 -7.50 15.70
N HIS A 101 -7.46 -7.49 16.88
CA HIS A 101 -7.75 -6.48 17.90
C HIS A 101 -6.91 -5.21 17.71
N ILE A 102 -7.54 -4.07 18.02
CA ILE A 102 -6.85 -2.86 18.44
C ILE A 102 -6.60 -3.04 19.93
N VAL A 103 -5.36 -3.40 20.30
CA VAL A 103 -5.02 -3.79 21.68
C VAL A 103 -5.03 -2.58 22.60
N GLU A 104 -4.53 -1.43 22.10
CA GLU A 104 -4.41 -0.20 22.86
C GLU A 104 -4.37 1.02 21.92
N ILE A 105 -4.94 2.14 22.35
CA ILE A 105 -4.69 3.47 21.78
C ILE A 105 -4.21 4.37 22.92
N ASP A 106 -2.91 4.64 22.93
CA ASP A 106 -2.29 5.56 23.90
C ASP A 106 -2.29 6.98 23.32
N GLU A 107 -3.31 7.75 23.71
CA GLU A 107 -3.51 9.13 23.26
C GLU A 107 -2.37 10.06 23.70
N LYS A 108 -1.79 9.81 24.87
CA LYS A 108 -0.73 10.63 25.43
C LYS A 108 0.60 10.44 24.71
N ASN A 109 0.95 9.19 24.42
CA ASN A 109 2.18 8.84 23.74
C ASN A 109 2.03 8.72 22.21
N MET A 110 0.81 8.94 21.68
CA MET A 110 0.52 8.96 20.24
C MET A 110 0.87 7.65 19.55
N VAL A 111 0.42 6.53 20.13
CA VAL A 111 0.70 5.17 19.65
C VAL A 111 -0.57 4.33 19.70
N ALA A 112 -0.81 3.51 18.69
CA ALA A 112 -1.77 2.42 18.75
C ALA A 112 -1.05 1.07 18.65
N VAL A 113 -1.45 0.11 19.48
CA VAL A 113 -0.97 -1.28 19.41
C VAL A 113 -2.02 -2.12 18.70
N VAL A 114 -1.61 -2.80 17.64
CA VAL A 114 -2.50 -3.50 16.73
C VAL A 114 -2.02 -4.92 16.45
N GLU A 115 -2.98 -5.82 16.22
CA GLU A 115 -2.74 -7.18 15.74
C GLU A 115 -2.78 -7.24 14.20
N PRO A 116 -2.31 -8.34 13.58
CA PRO A 116 -2.13 -8.46 12.13
C PRO A 116 -3.37 -8.20 11.28
N TYR A 117 -4.55 -8.49 11.79
CA TYR A 117 -5.81 -8.34 11.05
C TYR A 117 -6.60 -7.08 11.44
N ALA A 118 -6.04 -6.19 12.26
CA ALA A 118 -6.62 -4.88 12.54
C ALA A 118 -6.52 -4.01 11.27
N VAL A 119 -7.67 -3.67 10.68
CA VAL A 119 -7.74 -2.97 9.40
C VAL A 119 -7.68 -1.45 9.55
N GLY A 120 -7.17 -0.78 8.53
CA GLY A 120 -6.96 0.67 8.53
C GLY A 120 -8.21 1.47 8.86
N SER A 121 -9.36 1.14 8.27
CA SER A 121 -10.63 1.84 8.53
C SER A 121 -11.10 1.73 9.98
N ALA A 122 -10.95 0.57 10.61
CA ALA A 122 -11.33 0.37 12.01
C ALA A 122 -10.44 1.21 12.94
N ILE A 123 -9.12 1.16 12.73
CA ILE A 123 -8.18 1.93 13.55
C ILE A 123 -8.39 3.44 13.34
N GLN A 124 -8.57 3.89 12.10
CA GLN A 124 -8.82 5.28 11.79
C GLN A 124 -10.09 5.80 12.45
N SER A 125 -11.19 5.04 12.39
CA SER A 125 -12.45 5.39 13.04
C SER A 125 -12.29 5.57 14.55
N GLU A 126 -11.58 4.65 15.22
CA GLU A 126 -11.32 4.77 16.66
C GLU A 126 -10.37 5.92 17.00
N CYS A 127 -9.40 6.22 16.13
CA CYS A 127 -8.51 7.36 16.29
C CYS A 127 -9.24 8.70 16.11
N TRP A 128 -10.10 8.84 15.10
CA TRP A 128 -10.82 10.09 14.84
C TRP A 128 -11.70 10.53 16.00
N LYS A 129 -12.37 9.59 16.67
CA LYS A 129 -13.15 9.84 17.90
C LYS A 129 -12.32 10.45 19.04
N ARG A 130 -11.01 10.38 18.95
CA ARG A 130 -10.03 10.86 19.92
C ARG A 130 -9.20 12.05 19.44
N GLY A 131 -9.57 12.64 18.29
CA GLY A 131 -8.78 13.70 17.66
C GLY A 131 -7.42 13.22 17.16
N LEU A 132 -7.30 11.92 16.83
CA LEU A 132 -6.10 11.29 16.33
C LEU A 132 -6.32 10.69 14.95
N ASN A 133 -5.23 10.41 14.22
CA ASN A 133 -5.25 9.73 12.94
C ASN A 133 -4.07 8.78 12.81
N VAL A 134 -4.17 7.84 11.89
CA VAL A 134 -3.15 6.86 11.56
C VAL A 134 -2.85 6.90 10.06
N CYS A 135 -1.60 6.68 9.68
CA CYS A 135 -1.25 6.53 8.28
C CYS A 135 -1.78 5.18 7.76
N ILE A 136 -2.76 5.22 6.87
CA ILE A 136 -3.33 4.03 6.23
C ILE A 136 -3.02 4.03 4.74
N THR A 137 -2.87 2.86 4.16
CA THR A 137 -2.67 2.71 2.72
C THR A 137 -3.86 3.26 1.96
N THR A 138 -3.63 4.16 1.01
CA THR A 138 -4.68 4.82 0.24
C THR A 138 -5.60 3.82 -0.48
N ALA A 139 -5.02 2.79 -1.01
CA ALA A 139 -5.72 1.79 -1.81
C ALA A 139 -6.52 0.77 -0.98
N GLY A 140 -6.37 0.76 0.34
CA GLY A 140 -6.92 -0.32 1.15
C GLY A 140 -7.30 0.07 2.57
N PRO A 141 -8.45 0.73 2.78
CA PRO A 141 -8.96 0.95 4.13
C PRO A 141 -9.23 -0.37 4.88
N GLN A 142 -9.44 -1.46 4.17
CA GLN A 142 -9.55 -2.82 4.69
C GLN A 142 -8.21 -3.57 4.80
N SER A 143 -7.10 -2.94 4.42
CA SER A 143 -5.77 -3.56 4.58
C SER A 143 -5.30 -3.55 6.03
N SER A 144 -4.47 -4.52 6.36
CA SER A 144 -3.80 -4.59 7.66
C SER A 144 -2.85 -3.41 7.87
N VAL A 145 -3.02 -2.67 8.96
CA VAL A 145 -2.08 -1.60 9.32
C VAL A 145 -0.74 -2.20 9.71
N LEU A 146 -0.72 -3.31 10.44
CA LEU A 146 0.52 -4.00 10.79
C LEU A 146 1.29 -4.45 9.55
N ALA A 147 0.64 -5.11 8.60
CA ALA A 147 1.30 -5.53 7.36
C ALA A 147 1.82 -4.34 6.56
N SER A 148 1.09 -3.22 6.53
CA SER A 148 1.50 -2.00 5.83
C SER A 148 2.76 -1.36 6.42
N ILE A 149 3.00 -1.48 7.73
CA ILE A 149 4.21 -0.96 8.36
C ILE A 149 5.36 -1.97 8.45
N ALA A 150 5.07 -3.26 8.29
CA ALA A 150 6.04 -4.34 8.49
C ALA A 150 6.50 -5.01 7.19
N ALA A 151 5.60 -5.20 6.23
CA ALA A 151 5.87 -6.07 5.08
C ALA A 151 5.61 -5.41 3.72
N HIS A 152 4.57 -4.59 3.59
CA HIS A 152 4.15 -4.10 2.28
C HIS A 152 4.38 -2.60 2.03
N LEU A 153 4.61 -1.82 3.03
CA LEU A 153 4.96 -0.40 2.96
C LEU A 153 4.11 0.43 1.98
N GLY A 154 2.79 0.36 2.11
CA GLY A 154 1.89 1.10 1.23
C GLY A 154 2.03 2.63 1.32
N GLY A 155 1.90 3.31 0.18
CA GLY A 155 1.77 4.77 0.13
C GLY A 155 0.41 5.24 0.66
N SER A 156 0.37 6.42 1.23
CA SER A 156 -0.83 7.07 1.76
C SER A 156 -1.01 8.46 1.20
N CYS A 157 -2.25 8.89 1.03
CA CYS A 157 -2.56 10.29 0.75
C CYS A 157 -2.04 11.22 1.85
N ALA A 158 -1.92 10.73 3.09
CA ALA A 158 -1.37 11.43 4.23
C ALA A 158 0.16 11.35 4.33
N SER A 159 0.83 10.66 3.43
CA SER A 159 2.28 10.46 3.52
C SER A 159 3.08 11.76 3.53
N VAL A 160 2.56 12.83 2.94
CA VAL A 160 3.18 14.16 2.98
C VAL A 160 3.40 14.65 4.42
N SER A 161 2.45 14.42 5.31
CA SER A 161 2.49 14.84 6.74
C SER A 161 2.88 13.72 7.69
N MET A 162 2.55 12.46 7.36
CA MET A 162 2.72 11.30 8.24
C MET A 162 3.96 10.45 7.88
N GLY A 163 4.64 10.77 6.79
CA GLY A 163 5.80 10.05 6.34
C GLY A 163 5.47 8.70 5.70
N TYR A 164 6.51 7.93 5.49
CA TYR A 164 6.46 6.62 4.89
C TYR A 164 6.00 5.56 5.89
N ASN A 165 5.06 4.68 5.51
CA ASN A 165 4.43 3.75 6.45
C ASN A 165 5.43 2.92 7.27
N GLY A 166 6.48 2.40 6.66
CA GLY A 166 7.51 1.64 7.38
C GLY A 166 8.22 2.40 8.49
N ARG A 167 8.22 3.72 8.48
CA ARG A 167 8.78 4.56 9.56
C ARG A 167 7.83 4.75 10.73
N ASN A 168 6.57 4.37 10.57
CA ASN A 168 5.55 4.47 11.61
C ASN A 168 5.54 3.28 12.58
N MET A 169 6.34 2.24 12.34
CA MET A 169 6.52 1.15 13.30
C MET A 169 7.40 1.62 14.46
N MET A 170 6.81 1.74 15.64
CA MET A 170 7.49 2.18 16.86
C MET A 170 8.10 0.99 17.61
N ALA A 171 7.33 -0.07 17.83
CA ALA A 171 7.76 -1.32 18.46
C ALA A 171 6.99 -2.49 17.83
N CYS A 172 7.42 -3.72 18.07
CA CYS A 172 6.71 -4.90 17.59
C CYS A 172 6.97 -6.14 18.45
N GLU A 173 6.05 -7.08 18.36
CA GLU A 173 6.19 -8.45 18.82
C GLU A 173 6.28 -9.34 17.58
N TRP A 174 7.27 -10.23 17.57
CA TRP A 174 7.67 -10.97 16.39
C TRP A 174 8.04 -12.40 16.76
N VAL A 175 7.50 -13.36 16.03
CA VAL A 175 7.89 -14.77 16.13
C VAL A 175 8.97 -15.03 15.09
N ALA A 176 10.17 -15.28 15.54
CA ALA A 176 11.33 -15.55 14.70
C ALA A 176 11.19 -16.91 13.97
N PRO A 177 11.96 -17.16 12.90
CA PRO A 177 11.91 -18.43 12.16
C PRO A 177 12.21 -19.68 12.98
N ASN A 178 12.91 -19.56 14.11
CA ASN A 178 13.12 -20.66 15.08
C ASN A 178 11.95 -20.85 16.07
N GLY A 179 10.93 -20.00 15.99
CA GLY A 179 9.76 -20.01 16.86
C GLY A 179 9.92 -19.25 18.18
N ASP A 180 11.02 -18.53 18.39
CA ASP A 180 11.16 -17.67 19.56
C ASP A 180 10.31 -16.42 19.44
N ILE A 181 9.69 -16.01 20.55
CA ILE A 181 8.93 -14.76 20.64
C ILE A 181 9.90 -13.66 21.05
N ILE A 182 10.03 -12.64 20.21
CA ILE A 182 10.93 -11.52 20.44
C ILE A 182 10.10 -10.23 20.44
N LYS A 183 10.33 -9.39 21.44
CA LYS A 183 9.75 -8.06 21.57
C LYS A 183 10.81 -7.03 21.26
N ILE A 184 10.53 -6.11 20.36
CA ILE A 184 11.45 -5.08 19.89
C ILE A 184 10.89 -3.71 20.21
N GLY A 185 11.74 -2.86 20.80
CA GLY A 185 11.38 -1.60 21.43
C GLY A 185 11.43 -1.75 22.94
N SER A 186 10.85 -0.83 23.71
CA SER A 186 10.82 -0.93 25.18
C SER A 186 9.89 -2.02 25.72
N ASN A 187 9.15 -2.69 24.85
CA ASN A 187 8.22 -3.73 25.22
C ASN A 187 8.90 -4.91 25.98
N ASP A 188 10.16 -5.19 25.71
CA ASP A 188 10.93 -6.23 26.38
C ASP A 188 11.33 -5.86 27.82
N SER A 189 11.22 -4.58 28.18
CA SER A 189 11.49 -4.09 29.54
C SER A 189 10.25 -3.89 30.40
N ASP A 190 9.08 -4.32 29.93
CA ASP A 190 7.78 -4.11 30.56
C ASP A 190 7.41 -2.62 30.80
N ALA A 191 8.07 -1.71 30.10
CA ALA A 191 7.81 -0.27 30.18
C ALA A 191 6.71 0.22 29.21
N GLY A 192 5.97 -0.72 28.63
CA GLY A 192 4.93 -0.44 27.63
C GLY A 192 5.46 -0.45 26.21
N TRP A 193 4.59 -0.09 25.26
CA TRP A 193 4.89 -0.07 23.84
C TRP A 193 5.62 1.22 23.48
N PHE A 194 6.92 1.18 23.44
CA PHE A 194 7.76 2.34 23.22
C PHE A 194 8.75 2.13 22.07
N SER A 195 9.27 3.22 21.50
CA SER A 195 10.04 3.19 20.26
C SER A 195 11.54 2.96 20.39
N ALA A 196 12.05 2.53 21.55
CA ALA A 196 13.48 2.29 21.71
C ALA A 196 13.97 1.19 20.77
N ASP A 197 15.14 1.37 20.19
CA ASP A 197 15.79 0.39 19.32
C ASP A 197 16.85 -0.46 20.05
N GLY A 198 17.16 -0.11 21.26
CA GLY A 198 18.24 -0.76 22.02
C GLY A 198 19.64 -0.44 21.49
N PRO A 199 20.70 -0.99 22.11
CA PRO A 199 22.07 -0.84 21.62
C PRO A 199 22.31 -1.71 20.38
N GLY A 200 23.09 -1.19 19.42
CA GLY A 200 23.47 -1.91 18.22
C GLY A 200 22.52 -1.67 17.02
N PRO A 201 22.60 -2.52 15.98
CA PRO A 201 21.74 -2.41 14.81
C PRO A 201 20.26 -2.56 15.17
N SER A 202 19.39 -1.77 14.53
CA SER A 202 17.94 -1.91 14.71
C SER A 202 17.42 -3.20 14.10
N ALA A 203 16.99 -4.14 14.94
CA ALA A 203 16.40 -5.40 14.49
C ALA A 203 15.11 -5.14 13.68
N LYS A 204 14.32 -4.12 14.02
CA LYS A 204 13.12 -3.73 13.25
C LYS A 204 13.44 -3.48 11.77
N ALA A 205 14.56 -2.87 11.46
CA ALA A 205 14.95 -2.60 10.09
C ALA A 205 15.34 -3.86 9.32
N PHE A 206 15.87 -4.88 9.99
CA PHE A 206 16.24 -6.14 9.36
C PHE A 206 15.04 -7.07 9.10
N ILE A 207 14.11 -7.17 10.06
CA ILE A 207 13.02 -8.15 10.00
C ILE A 207 11.81 -7.69 9.21
N ARG A 208 11.58 -6.37 9.07
CA ARG A 208 10.52 -5.86 8.20
C ARG A 208 11.00 -5.85 6.76
N GLY A 209 10.10 -6.15 5.85
CA GLY A 209 10.40 -6.21 4.44
C GLY A 209 9.71 -5.12 3.63
N PHE A 210 9.94 -5.18 2.34
CA PHE A 210 9.24 -4.41 1.33
C PHE A 210 8.94 -5.35 0.17
N ASN A 211 7.75 -5.28 -0.38
CA ASN A 211 7.25 -6.07 -1.50
C ASN A 211 7.96 -7.42 -1.73
N GLY A 212 7.29 -8.50 -1.34
CA GLY A 212 7.82 -9.84 -1.54
C GLY A 212 8.70 -10.42 -0.44
N TYR A 213 8.98 -9.65 0.58
CA TYR A 213 9.65 -10.15 1.77
C TYR A 213 8.68 -10.72 2.81
N ASP A 214 7.43 -10.68 2.52
CA ASP A 214 6.18 -10.96 3.24
C ASP A 214 6.25 -12.11 4.25
N GLY A 215 6.79 -11.85 5.44
CA GLY A 215 6.95 -12.86 6.48
C GLY A 215 8.15 -13.80 6.32
N ALA A 216 9.03 -13.56 5.38
CA ALA A 216 10.20 -14.40 5.13
C ALA A 216 11.17 -14.55 6.30
N LEU A 217 11.20 -13.57 7.20
CA LEU A 217 12.03 -13.60 8.41
C LEU A 217 11.21 -13.83 9.68
N GLY A 218 10.05 -14.47 9.57
CA GLY A 218 9.18 -14.74 10.69
C GLY A 218 7.84 -13.99 10.63
N ILE A 219 7.04 -14.07 11.68
CA ILE A 219 5.66 -13.61 11.72
C ILE A 219 5.50 -12.50 12.77
N PHE A 220 5.05 -11.32 12.35
CA PHE A 220 4.67 -10.26 13.26
C PHE A 220 3.30 -10.55 13.87
N THR A 221 3.20 -10.48 15.19
CA THR A 221 1.98 -10.77 15.93
C THR A 221 1.36 -9.54 16.58
N LYS A 222 2.15 -8.52 16.86
CA LYS A 222 1.70 -7.20 17.27
C LYS A 222 2.65 -6.12 16.78
N ALA A 223 2.15 -4.92 16.59
CA ALA A 223 2.97 -3.75 16.32
C ALA A 223 2.39 -2.50 16.96
N ALA A 224 3.27 -1.63 17.45
CA ALA A 224 2.95 -0.29 17.87
C ALA A 224 3.13 0.66 16.67
N VAL A 225 2.07 1.33 16.25
CA VAL A 225 2.06 2.28 15.14
C VAL A 225 1.94 3.70 15.66
N LYS A 226 2.72 4.61 15.08
CA LYS A 226 2.67 6.04 15.39
C LYS A 226 1.31 6.65 14.99
N LEU A 227 0.76 7.49 15.85
CA LEU A 227 -0.44 8.29 15.61
C LEU A 227 -0.08 9.76 15.35
N TYR A 228 -1.05 10.48 14.82
CA TYR A 228 -0.95 11.88 14.43
C TYR A 228 -2.19 12.65 14.87
N HIS A 229 -2.08 13.94 15.11
CA HIS A 229 -3.23 14.78 15.43
C HIS A 229 -4.20 14.87 14.24
N TRP A 230 -5.47 14.85 14.56
CA TRP A 230 -6.56 14.99 13.63
C TRP A 230 -7.48 16.13 14.07
N ALA A 231 -7.62 17.13 13.22
CA ALA A 231 -8.50 18.29 13.44
C ALA A 231 -9.76 18.25 12.56
N GLY A 232 -9.99 17.13 11.88
CA GLY A 232 -11.20 16.87 11.11
C GLY A 232 -12.37 16.37 11.97
N PRO A 233 -13.48 15.95 11.33
CA PRO A 233 -14.65 15.43 12.05
C PRO A 233 -14.32 14.10 12.75
N GLU A 234 -15.01 13.85 13.87
CA GLU A 234 -14.87 12.61 14.63
C GLU A 234 -15.46 11.40 13.87
N ASP A 235 -16.49 11.66 13.09
CA ASP A 235 -17.17 10.66 12.26
C ASP A 235 -17.87 11.34 11.09
N TYR A 236 -18.21 10.55 10.06
CA TYR A 236 -19.12 10.96 9.01
C TYR A 236 -19.88 9.77 8.44
N THR A 237 -21.11 10.01 8.03
CA THR A 237 -21.97 9.02 7.41
C THR A 237 -22.06 9.26 5.92
N ILE A 238 -21.92 8.22 5.13
CA ILE A 238 -22.26 8.25 3.70
C ILE A 238 -23.74 7.96 3.60
N ALA A 239 -24.51 8.92 3.06
CA ALA A 239 -25.92 8.71 2.83
C ALA A 239 -26.14 7.62 1.76
N ASN A 240 -27.20 6.83 1.95
CA ASN A 240 -27.61 5.73 1.07
C ASN A 240 -26.50 4.68 0.73
N ASP A 241 -26.50 4.12 -0.45
CA ASP A 241 -25.73 2.97 -0.91
C ASP A 241 -24.24 3.25 -1.29
N GLY A 242 -23.62 4.23 -0.64
CA GLY A 242 -22.20 4.53 -0.81
C GLY A 242 -21.89 5.56 -1.88
N ASN A 243 -22.86 6.36 -2.29
CA ASN A 243 -22.60 7.49 -3.18
C ASN A 243 -21.75 8.55 -2.48
N LEU A 244 -20.51 8.69 -2.85
CA LEU A 244 -19.55 9.62 -2.27
C LEU A 244 -19.98 11.10 -2.38
N TYR A 245 -20.82 11.44 -3.36
CA TYR A 245 -21.32 12.79 -3.57
C TYR A 245 -22.43 13.19 -2.57
N GLU A 246 -22.97 12.22 -1.85
CA GLU A 246 -24.06 12.39 -0.87
C GLU A 246 -23.59 12.16 0.57
N ALA A 247 -22.28 12.23 0.82
CA ALA A 247 -21.75 12.12 2.18
C ALA A 247 -22.36 13.18 3.10
N ASP A 248 -22.94 12.75 4.22
CA ASP A 248 -23.47 13.64 5.24
C ASP A 248 -22.40 13.87 6.31
N VAL A 249 -21.62 14.93 6.12
CA VAL A 249 -20.55 15.31 7.04
C VAL A 249 -20.45 16.83 7.10
N GLN A 250 -20.22 17.33 8.29
CA GLN A 250 -19.86 18.73 8.50
C GLN A 250 -18.33 18.85 8.45
N VAL A 251 -17.83 19.63 7.50
CA VAL A 251 -16.40 19.91 7.36
C VAL A 251 -16.04 21.07 8.28
N PRO A 252 -15.08 20.92 9.20
CA PRO A 252 -14.63 22.00 10.07
C PRO A 252 -14.11 23.21 9.27
N GLU A 253 -14.33 24.41 9.77
CA GLU A 253 -13.89 25.67 9.10
C GLU A 253 -12.38 25.77 8.88
N ASN A 254 -11.60 25.08 9.72
CA ASN A 254 -10.15 25.01 9.60
C ASN A 254 -9.63 24.01 8.56
N MET A 255 -10.52 23.37 7.77
CA MET A 255 -10.19 22.32 6.81
C MET A 255 -10.59 22.70 5.40
N HIS A 256 -9.62 22.89 4.50
CA HIS A 256 -9.83 23.28 3.11
C HIS A 256 -9.36 22.19 2.15
N PHE A 257 -10.07 22.04 1.02
CA PHE A 257 -9.80 21.07 -0.03
C PHE A 257 -9.50 21.75 -1.34
N TYR A 258 -8.36 21.41 -1.95
CA TYR A 258 -7.92 22.02 -3.19
C TYR A 258 -7.54 20.99 -4.24
N THR A 259 -7.73 21.37 -5.49
CA THR A 259 -7.10 20.74 -6.66
C THR A 259 -6.27 21.77 -7.37
N LEU A 260 -4.99 21.50 -7.60
CA LEU A 260 -4.10 22.26 -8.45
C LEU A 260 -3.94 21.51 -9.79
N ILE A 261 -4.23 22.17 -10.89
CA ILE A 261 -4.02 21.66 -12.24
C ILE A 261 -2.83 22.44 -12.83
N THR A 262 -1.80 21.72 -13.23
CA THR A 262 -0.60 22.25 -13.88
C THR A 262 -0.56 21.80 -15.35
N LYS A 263 0.30 22.41 -16.16
CA LYS A 263 0.32 22.16 -17.61
C LYS A 263 1.06 20.89 -18.02
N ASP A 264 2.10 20.48 -17.24
CA ASP A 264 3.01 19.38 -17.58
C ASP A 264 3.68 18.77 -16.35
N TRP A 265 4.48 17.73 -16.57
CA TRP A 265 5.20 17.00 -15.53
C TRP A 265 6.20 17.86 -14.76
N GLU A 266 6.90 18.76 -15.45
CA GLU A 266 7.90 19.64 -14.83
C GLU A 266 7.25 20.61 -13.85
N THR A 267 6.20 21.31 -14.26
CA THR A 267 5.47 22.23 -13.39
C THR A 267 4.76 21.52 -12.25
N THR A 268 4.28 20.26 -12.46
CA THR A 268 3.71 19.44 -11.39
C THR A 268 4.79 19.10 -10.35
N CYS A 269 5.95 18.66 -10.80
CA CYS A 269 7.08 18.34 -9.92
C CYS A 269 7.54 19.55 -9.10
N ASN A 270 7.68 20.71 -9.76
CA ASN A 270 8.07 21.96 -9.09
C ASN A 270 7.05 22.36 -8.02
N ALA A 271 5.74 22.26 -8.33
CA ALA A 271 4.68 22.53 -7.37
C ALA A 271 4.75 21.57 -6.16
N PHE A 272 5.02 20.29 -6.39
CA PHE A 272 5.19 19.30 -5.31
C PHE A 272 6.33 19.69 -4.36
N TYR A 273 7.51 20.04 -4.89
CA TYR A 273 8.63 20.49 -4.07
C TYR A 273 8.29 21.72 -3.24
N LYS A 274 7.73 22.77 -3.87
CA LYS A 274 7.36 24.01 -3.18
C LYS A 274 6.32 23.80 -2.09
N ILE A 275 5.29 22.99 -2.37
CA ILE A 275 4.22 22.69 -1.40
C ILE A 275 4.79 21.91 -0.21
N ALA A 276 5.64 20.93 -0.47
CA ALA A 276 6.27 20.14 0.57
C ALA A 276 7.25 20.96 1.42
N GLU A 277 8.05 21.82 0.80
CA GLU A 277 8.97 22.73 1.49
C GLU A 277 8.25 23.70 2.45
N CYS A 278 7.05 24.12 2.08
CA CYS A 278 6.21 24.98 2.92
C CYS A 278 5.48 24.23 4.04
N GLU A 279 5.47 22.91 4.05
CA GLU A 279 4.78 22.06 5.04
C GLU A 279 3.29 22.38 5.22
N ILE A 280 2.58 22.72 4.13
CA ILE A 280 1.23 23.28 4.20
C ILE A 280 0.11 22.27 4.05
N CYS A 281 0.38 21.06 3.54
CA CYS A 281 -0.64 20.06 3.27
C CYS A 281 -0.68 18.95 4.32
N TYR A 282 -1.87 18.54 4.71
CA TYR A 282 -2.12 17.35 5.52
C TYR A 282 -2.23 16.08 4.67
N TYR A 283 -2.94 16.19 3.53
CA TYR A 283 -3.01 15.17 2.47
C TYR A 283 -2.60 15.79 1.15
N MET A 284 -1.89 15.04 0.33
CA MET A 284 -1.48 15.49 -1.00
C MET A 284 -1.12 14.32 -1.91
N ASN A 285 -1.74 14.27 -3.10
CA ASN A 285 -1.42 13.28 -4.12
C ASN A 285 -1.71 13.81 -5.53
N LYS A 286 -0.95 13.32 -6.50
CA LYS A 286 -1.36 13.32 -7.90
C LYS A 286 -2.17 12.06 -8.17
N PHE A 287 -3.35 12.22 -8.74
CA PHE A 287 -4.18 11.11 -9.18
C PHE A 287 -4.45 11.14 -10.67
N SER A 288 -4.47 9.98 -11.28
CA SER A 288 -4.94 9.79 -12.65
C SER A 288 -6.39 10.21 -12.80
N ILE A 289 -6.67 11.09 -13.76
CA ILE A 289 -8.04 11.45 -14.12
C ILE A 289 -8.75 10.29 -14.84
N GLY A 290 -8.01 9.49 -15.61
CA GLY A 290 -8.55 8.34 -16.31
C GLY A 290 -9.08 7.28 -15.37
N ILE A 291 -8.28 6.90 -14.37
CA ILE A 291 -8.64 5.88 -13.38
C ILE A 291 -9.78 6.38 -12.49
N THR A 292 -9.67 7.59 -11.94
CA THR A 292 -10.72 8.15 -11.08
C THR A 292 -12.02 8.41 -11.85
N GLY A 293 -11.95 8.87 -13.10
CA GLY A 293 -13.11 9.08 -13.94
C GLY A 293 -13.85 7.78 -14.26
N ARG A 294 -13.12 6.70 -14.56
CA ARG A 294 -13.72 5.37 -14.77
C ARG A 294 -14.29 4.78 -13.48
N GLY A 295 -13.63 4.98 -12.35
CA GLY A 295 -14.11 4.49 -11.06
C GLY A 295 -15.39 5.16 -10.59
N TYR A 296 -15.52 6.48 -10.78
CA TYR A 296 -16.67 7.23 -10.26
C TYR A 296 -17.77 7.51 -11.29
N MET A 297 -17.42 7.63 -12.57
CA MET A 297 -18.34 8.00 -13.66
C MET A 297 -18.05 7.19 -14.92
N PRO A 298 -18.12 5.85 -14.88
CA PRO A 298 -17.66 4.99 -15.97
C PRO A 298 -18.37 5.29 -17.31
N GLU A 299 -19.68 5.42 -17.28
CA GLU A 299 -20.47 5.68 -18.51
C GLU A 299 -20.15 7.05 -19.14
N PHE A 300 -19.98 8.07 -18.31
CA PHE A 300 -19.59 9.40 -18.80
C PHE A 300 -18.19 9.35 -19.40
N PHE A 301 -17.25 8.75 -18.68
CA PHE A 301 -15.86 8.68 -19.11
C PHE A 301 -15.70 7.90 -20.42
N GLU A 302 -16.32 6.75 -20.55
CA GLU A 302 -16.31 5.95 -21.77
C GLU A 302 -16.91 6.66 -22.98
N LYS A 303 -17.97 7.44 -22.77
CA LYS A 303 -18.53 8.30 -23.83
C LYS A 303 -17.57 9.43 -24.19
N ALA A 304 -17.03 10.11 -23.17
CA ALA A 304 -16.19 11.28 -23.36
C ALA A 304 -14.90 10.96 -24.14
N VAL A 305 -14.23 9.85 -23.84
CA VAL A 305 -12.98 9.49 -24.54
C VAL A 305 -13.19 9.18 -26.03
N LYS A 306 -14.40 8.79 -26.44
CA LYS A 306 -14.75 8.53 -27.85
C LYS A 306 -14.87 9.81 -28.70
N TYR A 307 -15.06 10.99 -28.06
CA TYR A 307 -15.16 12.26 -28.76
C TYR A 307 -13.86 13.04 -28.67
N PRO A 308 -13.12 13.28 -29.76
CA PRO A 308 -11.79 13.89 -29.74
C PRO A 308 -11.68 15.19 -28.92
N HIS A 309 -12.67 16.08 -29.07
CA HIS A 309 -12.67 17.36 -28.35
C HIS A 309 -12.88 17.20 -26.84
N LEU A 310 -13.70 16.23 -26.41
CA LEU A 310 -13.88 15.93 -24.98
C LEU A 310 -12.67 15.20 -24.41
N ARG A 311 -12.10 14.29 -25.20
CA ARG A 311 -10.87 13.58 -24.81
C ARG A 311 -9.72 14.57 -24.57
N GLU A 312 -9.50 15.52 -25.46
CA GLU A 312 -8.47 16.54 -25.27
C GLU A 312 -8.78 17.47 -24.07
N ALA A 313 -10.03 17.82 -23.84
CA ALA A 313 -10.42 18.57 -22.65
C ALA A 313 -10.14 17.82 -21.36
N LEU A 314 -10.43 16.52 -21.32
CA LEU A 314 -10.11 15.66 -20.17
C LEU A 314 -8.60 15.55 -19.94
N LYS A 315 -7.80 15.49 -21.00
CA LYS A 315 -6.32 15.48 -20.88
C LYS A 315 -5.75 16.68 -20.17
N MET A 316 -6.41 17.83 -20.21
CA MET A 316 -5.98 19.01 -19.44
C MET A 316 -5.97 18.76 -17.93
N GLY A 317 -6.77 17.81 -17.43
CA GLY A 317 -6.79 17.40 -16.04
C GLY A 317 -5.79 16.32 -15.65
N ARG A 318 -4.91 15.87 -16.55
CA ARG A 318 -3.93 14.79 -16.24
C ARG A 318 -2.93 15.19 -15.17
N HIS A 319 -2.52 16.44 -15.15
CA HIS A 319 -1.55 16.97 -14.20
C HIS A 319 -2.25 17.64 -13.01
N ARG A 320 -3.15 16.93 -12.37
CA ARG A 320 -3.89 17.42 -11.20
C ARG A 320 -3.31 16.86 -9.90
N THR A 321 -3.16 17.75 -8.93
CA THR A 321 -2.80 17.43 -7.56
C THR A 321 -3.97 17.74 -6.66
N VAL A 322 -4.40 16.78 -5.84
CA VAL A 322 -5.46 16.95 -4.86
C VAL A 322 -4.87 17.09 -3.46
N MET A 323 -5.44 17.99 -2.65
CA MET A 323 -4.83 18.39 -1.38
C MET A 323 -5.87 18.68 -0.32
N VAL A 324 -5.50 18.41 0.93
CA VAL A 324 -6.20 18.89 2.12
C VAL A 324 -5.25 19.76 2.93
N VAL A 325 -5.67 20.96 3.21
CA VAL A 325 -4.96 21.93 4.06
C VAL A 325 -5.73 22.07 5.37
N ILE A 326 -5.07 21.85 6.50
CA ILE A 326 -5.66 21.97 7.83
C ILE A 326 -4.86 22.98 8.63
N GLY A 327 -5.55 23.99 9.18
CA GLY A 327 -4.95 24.99 10.05
C GLY A 327 -5.14 24.67 11.53
N ASN A 328 -4.12 24.95 12.34
CA ASN A 328 -4.23 24.91 13.80
C ASN A 328 -4.89 26.17 14.38
N SER A 329 -5.06 27.18 13.56
CA SER A 329 -5.79 28.42 13.84
C SER A 329 -6.20 29.08 12.51
N GLU A 330 -7.11 30.04 12.54
CA GLU A 330 -7.48 30.85 11.36
C GLU A 330 -6.25 31.50 10.69
N ARG A 331 -5.32 32.02 11.50
CA ARG A 331 -4.09 32.63 10.99
C ARG A 331 -3.18 31.60 10.31
N ASP A 332 -3.05 30.41 10.87
CA ASP A 332 -2.25 29.31 10.29
C ASP A 332 -2.86 28.84 8.97
N LEU A 333 -4.20 28.65 8.95
CA LEU A 333 -4.90 28.29 7.73
C LEU A 333 -4.72 29.35 6.64
N ALA A 334 -4.93 30.62 6.98
CA ALA A 334 -4.77 31.72 6.02
C ALA A 334 -3.37 31.74 5.42
N TYR A 335 -2.33 31.60 6.26
CA TYR A 335 -0.93 31.53 5.79
C TYR A 335 -0.72 30.35 4.82
N LYS A 336 -1.17 29.16 5.17
CA LYS A 336 -1.04 27.96 4.33
C LYS A 336 -1.75 28.12 2.98
N VAL A 337 -2.95 28.67 3.01
CA VAL A 337 -3.74 28.94 1.80
C VAL A 337 -3.08 29.99 0.90
N ASP A 338 -2.53 31.06 1.48
CA ASP A 338 -1.83 32.10 0.72
C ASP A 338 -0.53 31.57 0.09
N CYS A 339 0.22 30.72 0.80
CA CYS A 339 1.35 30.00 0.24
C CYS A 339 0.92 29.14 -0.97
N LEU A 340 -0.15 28.38 -0.83
CA LEU A 340 -0.65 27.53 -1.90
C LEU A 340 -1.09 28.33 -3.14
N LYS A 341 -1.80 29.45 -2.94
CA LYS A 341 -2.18 30.37 -4.02
C LYS A 341 -0.95 30.91 -4.73
N LYS A 342 0.07 31.32 -3.98
CA LYS A 342 1.31 31.85 -4.53
C LYS A 342 2.05 30.80 -5.36
N ILE A 343 2.14 29.56 -4.88
CA ILE A 343 2.74 28.46 -5.63
C ILE A 343 1.96 28.21 -6.93
N ALA A 344 0.63 28.21 -6.87
CA ALA A 344 -0.20 28.03 -8.06
C ALA A 344 0.04 29.14 -9.10
N GLU A 345 0.17 30.41 -8.67
CA GLU A 345 0.51 31.54 -9.55
C GLU A 345 1.90 31.37 -10.18
N GLU A 346 2.92 31.03 -9.40
CA GLU A 346 4.29 30.83 -9.88
C GLU A 346 4.42 29.70 -10.91
N GLU A 347 3.66 28.61 -10.74
CA GLU A 347 3.64 27.49 -11.67
C GLU A 347 2.61 27.67 -12.80
N ASN A 348 1.96 28.82 -12.90
CA ASN A 348 0.89 29.10 -13.86
C ASN A 348 -0.23 28.03 -13.81
N GLY A 349 -0.50 27.51 -12.62
CA GLY A 349 -1.50 26.49 -12.37
C GLY A 349 -2.88 27.06 -12.08
N ILE A 350 -3.90 26.23 -12.25
CA ILE A 350 -5.28 26.55 -11.92
C ILE A 350 -5.61 25.92 -10.56
N LEU A 351 -5.84 26.74 -9.54
CA LEU A 351 -6.23 26.29 -8.21
C LEU A 351 -7.75 26.35 -8.05
N ILE A 352 -8.36 25.21 -7.73
CA ILE A 352 -9.81 25.05 -7.54
C ILE A 352 -10.06 24.53 -6.14
N GLY A 353 -11.08 25.08 -5.44
CA GLY A 353 -11.50 24.60 -4.12
C GLY A 353 -11.49 25.68 -3.06
N GLY A 354 -11.44 25.26 -1.82
CA GLY A 354 -11.49 26.10 -0.62
C GLY A 354 -12.21 25.38 0.51
N HIS A 355 -12.64 26.15 1.52
CA HIS A 355 -13.56 25.63 2.53
C HIS A 355 -14.91 25.33 1.88
N ALA A 356 -15.52 24.24 2.25
CA ALA A 356 -16.84 24.02 1.74
C ALA A 356 -17.68 23.00 2.49
N ASP A 357 -18.85 23.39 2.84
CA ASP A 357 -20.05 22.57 2.78
C ASP A 357 -20.44 22.26 1.33
N SER A 358 -19.46 21.95 0.49
CA SER A 358 -19.70 21.67 -0.91
C SER A 358 -19.62 20.18 -1.18
N PRO A 359 -20.34 19.65 -2.18
CA PRO A 359 -20.16 18.27 -2.62
C PRO A 359 -18.71 17.93 -2.90
N TYR A 360 -17.93 18.91 -3.40
CA TYR A 360 -16.51 18.75 -3.67
C TYR A 360 -15.68 18.46 -2.40
N ALA A 361 -15.89 19.19 -1.31
CA ALA A 361 -15.21 18.94 -0.04
C ALA A 361 -15.57 17.57 0.53
N LYS A 362 -16.85 17.18 0.44
CA LYS A 362 -17.34 15.87 0.90
C LYS A 362 -16.69 14.71 0.13
N VAL A 363 -16.62 14.81 -1.20
CA VAL A 363 -15.92 13.81 -2.04
C VAL A 363 -14.44 13.71 -1.65
N HIS A 364 -13.77 14.84 -1.43
CA HIS A 364 -12.36 14.83 -1.02
C HIS A 364 -12.15 14.24 0.37
N LEU A 365 -13.04 14.53 1.32
CA LEU A 365 -12.99 13.92 2.64
C LEU A 365 -13.09 12.39 2.54
N CYS A 366 -14.05 11.89 1.76
CA CYS A 366 -14.23 10.45 1.56
C CYS A 366 -13.04 9.81 0.84
N SER A 367 -12.58 10.40 -0.26
CA SER A 367 -11.57 9.77 -1.11
C SER A 367 -10.12 9.97 -0.68
N LEU A 368 -9.82 11.05 0.06
CA LEU A 368 -8.46 11.32 0.52
C LEU A 368 -8.26 10.95 1.99
N CYS A 369 -9.15 11.43 2.85
CA CYS A 369 -8.95 11.27 4.28
C CYS A 369 -9.29 9.86 4.76
N ARG A 370 -10.33 9.26 4.19
CA ARG A 370 -10.77 7.89 4.51
C ARG A 370 -10.27 6.83 3.54
N ALA A 371 -9.71 7.22 2.40
CA ALA A 371 -9.29 6.33 1.31
C ALA A 371 -10.39 5.40 0.76
N ASP A 372 -11.66 5.69 1.03
CA ASP A 372 -12.80 4.83 0.72
C ASP A 372 -13.09 4.77 -0.77
N GLY A 373 -12.97 5.90 -1.46
CA GLY A 373 -13.24 6.01 -2.87
C GLY A 373 -12.26 5.26 -3.78
N TYR A 374 -11.05 5.04 -3.30
CA TYR A 374 -10.03 4.32 -4.06
C TYR A 374 -10.06 2.81 -3.82
N ALA A 375 -10.61 2.37 -2.71
CA ALA A 375 -10.79 0.95 -2.43
C ALA A 375 -11.60 0.22 -3.50
N SER A 376 -12.59 0.89 -4.10
CA SER A 376 -13.42 0.33 -5.17
C SER A 376 -12.62 -0.02 -6.43
N LEU A 377 -11.49 0.63 -6.68
CA LEU A 377 -10.61 0.32 -7.81
C LEU A 377 -9.88 -1.02 -7.65
N PHE A 378 -9.74 -1.48 -6.40
CA PHE A 378 -9.08 -2.74 -6.06
C PHE A 378 -10.05 -3.90 -5.81
N ASN A 379 -11.35 -3.64 -5.74
CA ASN A 379 -12.35 -4.65 -5.40
C ASN A 379 -12.71 -5.59 -6.55
N GLY A 380 -12.32 -5.26 -7.78
CA GLY A 380 -12.50 -6.13 -8.94
C GLY A 380 -11.19 -6.79 -9.32
N PRO A 381 -11.06 -8.14 -9.31
CA PRO A 381 -9.86 -8.77 -9.83
C PRO A 381 -9.59 -8.28 -11.25
N GLY A 382 -8.44 -7.62 -11.45
CA GLY A 382 -7.99 -7.22 -12.76
C GLY A 382 -8.56 -5.92 -13.33
N SER A 383 -9.21 -5.08 -12.54
CA SER A 383 -9.67 -3.79 -13.02
C SER A 383 -8.54 -2.83 -13.38
N PHE A 384 -7.40 -2.93 -12.72
CA PHE A 384 -6.19 -2.19 -13.06
C PHE A 384 -4.91 -2.94 -12.63
N HIS A 385 -3.79 -2.51 -13.20
CA HIS A 385 -2.47 -3.06 -12.94
C HIS A 385 -1.47 -1.94 -12.66
N VAL A 386 -0.60 -2.15 -11.69
CA VAL A 386 0.53 -1.28 -11.37
C VAL A 386 1.79 -1.89 -11.96
N ALA A 387 2.43 -1.20 -12.89
CA ALA A 387 3.61 -1.71 -13.58
C ALA A 387 4.91 -1.04 -13.13
N MET A 388 4.94 0.27 -13.09
CA MET A 388 6.11 1.04 -12.69
C MET A 388 5.80 1.72 -11.38
N GLY A 389 6.44 1.31 -10.33
CA GLY A 389 6.34 1.97 -9.05
C GLY A 389 7.70 2.01 -8.39
N ALA A 390 8.00 3.07 -7.68
CA ALA A 390 9.23 3.20 -6.93
C ALA A 390 9.10 4.25 -5.84
N ASP A 391 9.91 4.05 -4.81
CA ASP A 391 10.16 5.02 -3.76
C ASP A 391 11.56 5.61 -4.00
N GLU A 392 11.61 6.72 -4.71
CA GLU A 392 12.85 7.40 -5.11
C GLU A 392 12.79 8.89 -4.77
N ALA A 393 13.81 9.64 -5.14
CA ALA A 393 13.74 11.08 -5.11
C ALA A 393 12.57 11.59 -5.97
N LEU A 394 11.93 12.66 -5.54
CA LEU A 394 10.68 13.13 -6.15
C LEU A 394 10.79 13.40 -7.66
N ASP A 395 11.88 14.04 -8.11
CA ASP A 395 12.13 14.29 -9.53
C ASP A 395 12.34 13.00 -10.34
N VAL A 396 12.86 11.94 -9.70
CA VAL A 396 13.02 10.63 -10.34
C VAL A 396 11.66 9.96 -10.54
N VAL A 397 10.79 9.96 -9.52
CA VAL A 397 9.46 9.36 -9.66
C VAL A 397 8.58 10.10 -10.67
N PHE A 398 8.74 11.41 -10.81
CA PHE A 398 8.06 12.17 -11.88
C PHE A 398 8.57 11.80 -13.28
N LYS A 399 9.86 11.52 -13.45
CA LYS A 399 10.40 10.98 -14.70
C LYS A 399 9.88 9.58 -15.01
N GLN A 400 9.79 8.71 -13.99
CA GLN A 400 9.16 7.39 -14.15
C GLN A 400 7.73 7.54 -14.66
N ALA A 401 6.92 8.41 -14.04
CA ALA A 401 5.54 8.67 -14.42
C ALA A 401 5.43 9.17 -15.87
N GLN A 402 6.32 10.06 -16.28
CA GLN A 402 6.38 10.57 -17.66
C GLN A 402 6.68 9.45 -18.66
N TYR A 403 7.70 8.63 -18.43
CA TYR A 403 8.02 7.53 -19.35
C TYR A 403 6.90 6.48 -19.41
N ALA A 404 6.29 6.16 -18.30
CA ALA A 404 5.14 5.26 -18.27
C ALA A 404 3.97 5.81 -19.10
N GLN A 405 3.71 7.11 -19.03
CA GLN A 405 2.71 7.78 -19.87
C GLN A 405 3.05 7.63 -21.36
N GLU A 406 4.30 7.89 -21.77
CA GLU A 406 4.74 7.80 -23.18
C GLU A 406 4.55 6.39 -23.74
N ILE A 407 4.91 5.35 -22.97
CA ILE A 407 4.68 3.95 -23.34
C ILE A 407 3.19 3.69 -23.51
N LYS A 408 2.38 4.07 -22.53
CA LYS A 408 0.95 3.81 -22.50
C LYS A 408 0.19 4.56 -23.61
N GLU A 409 0.53 5.81 -23.91
CA GLU A 409 -0.03 6.55 -25.03
C GLU A 409 0.23 5.84 -26.37
N THR A 410 1.42 5.25 -26.54
CA THR A 410 1.75 4.44 -27.71
C THR A 410 0.86 3.19 -27.79
N MET A 411 0.67 2.49 -26.68
CA MET A 411 -0.17 1.30 -26.63
C MET A 411 -1.65 1.62 -26.90
N ILE A 412 -2.15 2.73 -26.37
CA ILE A 412 -3.52 3.23 -26.65
C ILE A 412 -3.69 3.56 -28.15
N ALA A 413 -2.71 4.25 -28.72
CA ALA A 413 -2.74 4.61 -30.16
C ALA A 413 -2.74 3.37 -31.06
N ASN A 414 -2.11 2.29 -30.64
CA ASN A 414 -2.09 1.01 -31.36
C ASN A 414 -3.35 0.16 -31.10
N GLY A 415 -4.26 0.58 -30.21
CA GLY A 415 -5.43 -0.21 -29.81
C GLY A 415 -5.09 -1.43 -28.95
N GLU A 416 -3.94 -1.44 -28.29
CA GLU A 416 -3.47 -2.56 -27.47
C GLU A 416 -4.02 -2.53 -26.05
N THR A 417 -4.56 -1.40 -25.59
CA THR A 417 -5.09 -1.24 -24.24
C THR A 417 -6.24 -0.24 -24.18
N ILE A 418 -6.95 -0.24 -23.07
CA ILE A 418 -8.07 0.66 -22.78
C ILE A 418 -7.56 2.11 -22.74
N ASP A 419 -8.28 3.01 -23.42
CA ASP A 419 -7.98 4.45 -23.38
C ASP A 419 -8.39 5.06 -22.02
N ASP A 420 -7.41 5.29 -21.17
CA ASP A 420 -7.52 6.01 -19.91
C ASP A 420 -6.84 7.38 -19.98
N LEU A 421 -6.72 7.96 -21.17
CA LEU A 421 -6.02 9.21 -21.49
C LEU A 421 -4.48 9.13 -21.42
N GLY A 422 -3.91 7.93 -21.26
CA GLY A 422 -2.47 7.74 -21.03
C GLY A 422 -1.99 8.13 -19.63
N ASP A 423 -2.84 8.74 -18.80
CA ASP A 423 -2.49 9.15 -17.44
C ASP A 423 -2.78 8.03 -16.44
N GLY A 424 -1.77 7.27 -16.07
CA GLY A 424 -1.87 6.21 -15.08
C GLY A 424 -1.12 6.49 -13.78
N ALA A 425 -0.49 7.65 -13.63
CA ALA A 425 0.37 7.89 -12.48
C ALA A 425 -0.40 8.28 -11.22
N TYR A 426 -0.21 7.50 -10.16
CA TYR A 426 -0.41 7.89 -8.78
C TYR A 426 0.94 8.33 -8.23
N VAL A 427 1.06 9.59 -7.79
CA VAL A 427 2.29 10.11 -7.18
C VAL A 427 1.98 10.70 -5.82
N ALA A 428 2.69 10.23 -4.81
CA ALA A 428 2.68 10.77 -3.46
C ALA A 428 4.07 11.25 -3.06
N ILE A 429 4.11 12.13 -2.06
CA ILE A 429 5.35 12.55 -1.40
C ILE A 429 5.32 12.05 0.04
N CYS A 430 6.45 11.57 0.55
CA CYS A 430 6.53 10.98 1.87
C CYS A 430 7.49 11.78 2.76
N GLY A 431 6.96 12.30 3.87
CA GLY A 431 7.75 12.99 4.89
C GLY A 431 8.33 14.31 4.39
N GLN A 432 7.51 15.11 3.80
CA GLN A 432 7.78 16.46 3.31
C GLN A 432 8.59 16.50 2.00
N GLN A 433 9.74 15.85 1.87
CA GLN A 433 10.55 15.92 0.64
C GLN A 433 11.35 14.66 0.28
N PRO A 434 11.87 13.85 1.21
CA PRO A 434 12.98 12.95 0.90
C PRO A 434 12.60 11.76 0.00
N ILE A 435 11.33 11.42 -0.08
CA ILE A 435 10.86 10.26 -0.83
C ILE A 435 9.60 10.63 -1.61
N GLY A 436 9.65 10.42 -2.93
CA GLY A 436 8.47 10.34 -3.78
C GLY A 436 8.06 8.89 -3.94
N HIS A 437 6.78 8.64 -4.02
CA HIS A 437 6.19 7.34 -4.36
C HIS A 437 5.46 7.47 -5.69
N ASN A 438 5.69 6.55 -6.62
CA ASN A 438 5.00 6.51 -7.90
C ASN A 438 4.47 5.12 -8.19
N GLU A 439 3.22 5.05 -8.59
CA GLU A 439 2.62 3.87 -9.20
C GLU A 439 2.14 4.24 -10.61
N ALA A 440 2.68 3.61 -11.63
CA ALA A 440 2.18 3.75 -12.99
C ALA A 440 1.11 2.70 -13.22
N VAL A 441 -0.13 3.14 -13.29
CA VAL A 441 -1.32 2.31 -13.32
C VAL A 441 -1.83 2.18 -14.75
N MET A 442 -2.26 0.98 -15.14
CA MET A 442 -2.89 0.66 -16.42
C MET A 442 -4.23 -0.02 -16.17
N MET A 443 -5.27 0.44 -16.86
CA MET A 443 -6.56 -0.25 -16.86
C MET A 443 -6.49 -1.49 -17.73
N ILE A 444 -7.06 -2.59 -17.24
CA ILE A 444 -7.09 -3.89 -17.94
C ILE A 444 -8.50 -4.48 -17.94
N ASP A 445 -8.80 -5.21 -18.99
CA ASP A 445 -9.95 -6.10 -19.08
C ASP A 445 -9.45 -7.54 -18.94
N MET A 446 -9.81 -8.20 -17.84
CA MET A 446 -9.35 -9.56 -17.56
C MET A 446 -10.07 -10.62 -18.37
N ASP A 447 -11.21 -10.30 -18.96
CA ASP A 447 -11.95 -11.19 -19.85
C ASP A 447 -11.40 -11.13 -21.29
N ASP A 448 -10.51 -10.17 -21.58
CA ASP A 448 -9.83 -10.02 -22.86
C ASP A 448 -8.35 -10.44 -22.77
N GLU A 449 -8.01 -11.55 -23.46
CA GLU A 449 -6.64 -12.09 -23.50
C GLU A 449 -5.62 -11.09 -24.08
N ALA A 450 -6.06 -10.24 -25.03
CA ALA A 450 -5.20 -9.20 -25.60
C ALA A 450 -4.87 -8.11 -24.55
N SER A 451 -5.83 -7.74 -23.71
CA SER A 451 -5.63 -6.80 -22.62
C SER A 451 -4.66 -7.35 -21.54
N ALA A 452 -4.76 -8.63 -21.22
CA ALA A 452 -3.81 -9.29 -20.32
C ALA A 452 -2.38 -9.33 -20.92
N GLY A 453 -2.26 -9.59 -22.22
CA GLY A 453 -0.98 -9.53 -22.94
C GLY A 453 -0.39 -8.11 -22.97
N ALA A 454 -1.22 -7.11 -23.14
CA ALA A 454 -0.81 -5.70 -23.10
C ALA A 454 -0.26 -5.31 -21.70
N MET A 455 -0.85 -5.82 -20.64
CA MET A 455 -0.35 -5.63 -19.26
C MET A 455 1.08 -6.15 -19.11
N MET A 456 1.36 -7.37 -19.54
CA MET A 456 2.71 -7.94 -19.48
C MET A 456 3.71 -7.11 -20.31
N LYS A 457 3.32 -6.68 -21.50
CA LYS A 457 4.13 -5.80 -22.36
C LYS A 457 4.45 -4.48 -21.62
N PHE A 458 3.47 -3.84 -21.01
CA PHE A 458 3.64 -2.61 -20.26
C PHE A 458 4.61 -2.80 -19.09
N SER A 459 4.49 -3.89 -18.34
CA SER A 459 5.39 -4.23 -17.22
C SER A 459 6.84 -4.40 -17.69
N ILE A 460 7.06 -5.11 -18.80
CA ILE A 460 8.39 -5.34 -19.35
C ILE A 460 9.02 -4.05 -19.89
N GLU A 461 8.27 -3.25 -20.62
CA GLU A 461 8.77 -2.00 -21.21
C GLU A 461 9.07 -0.95 -20.12
N THR A 462 8.24 -0.85 -19.10
CA THR A 462 8.51 0.05 -17.97
C THR A 462 9.72 -0.41 -17.16
N ALA A 463 9.86 -1.70 -16.85
CA ALA A 463 11.03 -2.23 -16.17
C ALA A 463 12.33 -1.97 -16.96
N LYS A 464 12.27 -2.11 -18.28
CA LYS A 464 13.39 -1.80 -19.17
C LYS A 464 13.81 -0.35 -19.13
N VAL A 465 12.84 0.58 -19.12
CA VAL A 465 13.12 2.02 -18.99
C VAL A 465 13.75 2.32 -17.63
N LEU A 466 13.25 1.75 -16.54
CA LEU A 466 13.84 1.92 -15.21
C LEU A 466 15.31 1.48 -15.20
N TYR A 467 15.60 0.34 -15.81
CA TYR A 467 16.96 -0.19 -15.92
C TYR A 467 17.86 0.69 -16.79
N ASP A 468 17.44 1.00 -18.02
CA ASP A 468 18.23 1.70 -19.02
C ASP A 468 18.52 3.16 -18.66
N LYS A 469 17.55 3.80 -18.00
CA LYS A 469 17.64 5.22 -17.59
C LYS A 469 18.17 5.42 -16.18
N ALA A 470 18.45 4.33 -15.45
CA ALA A 470 18.87 4.37 -14.04
C ALA A 470 17.89 5.17 -13.15
N LEU A 471 16.59 4.86 -13.28
CA LEU A 471 15.51 5.55 -12.56
C LEU A 471 15.09 4.84 -11.27
N GLY A 472 15.90 3.94 -10.72
CA GLY A 472 15.52 3.18 -9.52
C GLY A 472 14.45 2.13 -9.83
N GLY A 473 13.40 2.06 -9.01
CA GLY A 473 12.28 1.12 -9.23
C GLY A 473 12.51 -0.29 -8.75
N ILE A 474 13.55 -0.51 -7.97
CA ILE A 474 13.99 -1.83 -7.53
C ILE A 474 12.95 -2.54 -6.67
N GLY A 475 12.24 -1.80 -5.83
CA GLY A 475 11.18 -2.37 -4.99
C GLY A 475 10.05 -3.01 -5.79
N PHE A 476 9.76 -2.50 -6.97
CA PHE A 476 8.72 -3.04 -7.87
C PHE A 476 9.22 -4.09 -8.87
N ALA A 477 10.52 -4.24 -9.04
CA ALA A 477 11.06 -5.39 -9.76
C ALA A 477 10.60 -6.72 -9.13
N ALA A 478 10.27 -6.69 -7.86
CA ALA A 478 9.68 -7.77 -7.11
C ALA A 478 8.39 -8.35 -7.75
N PHE A 479 7.58 -7.56 -8.41
CA PHE A 479 6.35 -8.04 -9.06
C PHE A 479 6.60 -8.94 -10.27
N GLY A 480 7.78 -8.89 -10.85
CA GLY A 480 8.18 -9.75 -11.98
C GLY A 480 8.87 -11.05 -11.60
N GLY A 481 9.03 -11.33 -10.30
CA GLY A 481 9.66 -12.55 -9.80
C GLY A 481 11.19 -12.49 -9.71
N PRO A 482 11.84 -13.61 -9.35
CA PRO A 482 13.27 -13.67 -9.04
C PRO A 482 14.17 -13.17 -10.17
N ASP A 483 13.88 -13.52 -11.40
CA ASP A 483 14.69 -13.15 -12.56
C ASP A 483 14.70 -11.64 -12.78
N GLN A 484 13.56 -10.98 -12.63
CA GLN A 484 13.46 -9.54 -12.76
C GLN A 484 14.22 -8.81 -11.64
N ILE A 485 14.15 -9.32 -10.42
CA ILE A 485 14.93 -8.81 -9.29
C ILE A 485 16.41 -8.96 -9.55
N MET A 486 16.85 -10.13 -9.99
CA MET A 486 18.25 -10.41 -10.26
C MET A 486 18.81 -9.55 -11.41
N MET A 487 17.98 -9.13 -12.37
CA MET A 487 18.38 -8.19 -13.41
C MET A 487 18.89 -6.85 -12.85
N PHE A 488 18.32 -6.38 -11.73
CA PHE A 488 18.75 -5.14 -11.07
C PHE A 488 19.90 -5.33 -10.07
N ASN A 489 20.27 -6.58 -9.73
CA ASN A 489 21.17 -6.86 -8.62
C ASN A 489 22.55 -6.17 -8.76
N ASP A 490 23.11 -6.13 -9.95
CA ASP A 490 24.39 -5.45 -10.19
C ASP A 490 24.27 -3.92 -10.12
N LYS A 491 23.13 -3.36 -10.48
CA LYS A 491 22.85 -1.93 -10.38
C LYS A 491 22.74 -1.45 -8.93
N VAL A 492 22.38 -2.34 -8.01
CA VAL A 492 22.19 -2.05 -6.58
C VAL A 492 23.27 -2.68 -5.71
N TYR A 493 24.46 -2.78 -6.24
CA TYR A 493 25.62 -3.29 -5.49
C TYR A 493 25.36 -4.68 -4.86
N LYS A 494 24.64 -5.55 -5.57
CA LYS A 494 24.28 -6.90 -5.14
C LYS A 494 23.41 -6.92 -3.87
N TYR A 495 22.56 -5.94 -3.71
CA TYR A 495 21.66 -5.82 -2.56
C TYR A 495 20.85 -7.10 -2.31
N TYR A 496 20.25 -7.68 -3.36
CA TYR A 496 19.46 -8.92 -3.24
C TYR A 496 20.32 -10.12 -2.79
N THR A 497 21.56 -10.22 -3.25
CA THR A 497 22.49 -11.25 -2.75
C THR A 497 22.76 -11.10 -1.26
N HIS A 498 22.81 -9.86 -0.74
CA HIS A 498 22.95 -9.63 0.70
C HIS A 498 21.68 -9.97 1.47
N ILE A 499 20.48 -9.67 0.92
CA ILE A 499 19.21 -10.08 1.52
C ILE A 499 19.12 -11.60 1.63
N GLN A 500 19.49 -12.35 0.62
CA GLN A 500 19.54 -13.81 0.65
C GLN A 500 20.47 -14.33 1.77
N ARG A 501 21.62 -13.69 1.97
CA ARG A 501 22.55 -14.04 3.06
C ARG A 501 21.93 -13.76 4.45
N ILE A 502 21.20 -12.67 4.62
CA ILE A 502 20.47 -12.37 5.85
C ILE A 502 19.40 -13.43 6.09
N LYS A 503 18.61 -13.75 5.05
CA LYS A 503 17.61 -14.81 5.11
C LYS A 503 18.22 -16.13 5.57
N GLN A 504 19.28 -16.57 4.94
CA GLN A 504 19.98 -17.82 5.29
C GLN A 504 20.56 -17.82 6.70
N ALA A 505 20.99 -16.66 7.22
CA ALA A 505 21.49 -16.55 8.58
C ALA A 505 20.37 -16.64 9.64
N VAL A 506 19.19 -16.15 9.35
CA VAL A 506 18.04 -16.10 10.28
C VAL A 506 17.13 -17.32 10.14
N ASP A 507 16.98 -17.84 8.94
CA ASP A 507 16.17 -19.02 8.60
C ASP A 507 16.98 -19.98 7.72
N PRO A 508 17.91 -20.75 8.32
CA PRO A 508 18.85 -21.60 7.58
C PRO A 508 18.17 -22.72 6.78
N ASP A 509 17.01 -23.18 7.22
CA ASP A 509 16.21 -24.22 6.55
C ASP A 509 15.27 -23.64 5.47
N ASN A 510 15.22 -22.31 5.33
CA ASN A 510 14.38 -21.60 4.37
C ASN A 510 12.90 -22.00 4.42
N LEU A 511 12.33 -22.08 5.60
CA LEU A 511 10.94 -22.50 5.81
C LEU A 511 9.94 -21.34 5.76
N GLY A 512 10.35 -20.14 6.19
CA GLY A 512 9.57 -18.92 6.01
C GLY A 512 9.60 -18.49 4.55
N ALA A 513 8.46 -18.49 3.88
CA ALA A 513 8.42 -18.25 2.44
C ALA A 513 8.74 -16.81 2.05
N MET A 514 9.76 -16.64 1.24
CA MET A 514 9.96 -15.44 0.42
C MET A 514 9.34 -15.66 -0.97
N THR A 515 8.83 -14.59 -1.56
CA THR A 515 8.30 -14.64 -2.92
C THR A 515 9.43 -14.80 -3.96
N PHE A 516 10.70 -14.57 -3.60
CA PHE A 516 11.83 -14.40 -4.53
C PHE A 516 13.05 -15.27 -4.26
N VAL A 517 12.95 -16.28 -3.42
CA VAL A 517 14.09 -17.20 -3.18
C VAL A 517 13.62 -18.62 -3.12
#